data_be71c20c03989a23c5bd5e9a341c3160
#
_entry.id   be71c20c03989a23c5bd5e9a341c3160
#
_cell.length_a   1.000
_cell.length_b   1.000
_cell.length_c   1.000
_cell.angle_alpha   90.00
_cell.angle_beta   90.00
_cell.angle_gamma   90.00
#
_symmetry.space_group_name_H-M   'P 1'
#
loop_
_entity.id
_entity.type
_entity.pdbx_description
1 polymer ?
#
loop_
_entity_poly.entity_id
_entity_poly.type
_entity_poly.pdbx_seq_one_letter_code
_entity_poly.pdbx_strand_id
1 'polypeptide(L)' 'MIVGVLGGGQLGHMLCQAASQMAIKVMVLDPLENCPASALSYHHMVGSFDDSATVREFAKRFYFYEIDDIFVFFVFL' A
#
# COMPACT_ATOMS: atom_id res chain seq x y z
N MET A 1 -2.18 -11.64 5.23
CA MET A 1 -2.74 -10.93 4.07
C MET A 1 -2.09 -9.57 3.94
N ILE A 2 -1.69 -9.22 2.75
CA ILE A 2 -1.17 -7.90 2.42
C ILE A 2 -2.06 -7.29 1.35
N VAL A 3 -2.42 -6.02 1.54
CA VAL A 3 -3.21 -5.26 0.58
C VAL A 3 -2.36 -4.11 0.06
N GLY A 4 -2.29 -3.96 -1.25
CA GLY A 4 -1.61 -2.84 -1.90
C GLY A 4 -2.60 -1.76 -2.26
N VAL A 5 -2.30 -0.51 -1.90
CA VAL A 5 -3.15 0.64 -2.18
C VAL A 5 -2.40 1.63 -3.05
N LEU A 6 -3.00 2.00 -4.17
CA LEU A 6 -2.48 3.04 -5.04
C LEU A 6 -3.15 4.37 -4.67
N GLY A 7 -2.47 5.14 -3.86
CA GLY A 7 -2.98 6.40 -3.36
C GLY A 7 -3.08 6.41 -1.83
N GLY A 8 -2.38 7.33 -1.19
CA GLY A 8 -2.28 7.42 0.27
C GLY A 8 -3.02 8.64 0.85
N GLY A 9 -4.05 9.14 0.17
CA GLY A 9 -4.84 10.26 0.66
C GLY A 9 -5.74 9.88 1.82
N GLN A 10 -6.78 10.66 2.06
CA GLN A 10 -7.66 10.46 3.22
C GLN A 10 -8.35 9.10 3.20
N LEU A 11 -8.80 8.64 2.02
CA LEU A 11 -9.43 7.32 1.92
C LEU A 11 -8.43 6.20 2.19
N GLY A 12 -7.20 6.35 1.71
CA GLY A 12 -6.13 5.40 2.01
C GLY A 12 -5.81 5.34 3.49
N HIS A 13 -5.81 6.49 4.16
CA HIS A 13 -5.63 6.57 5.62
C HIS A 13 -6.73 5.81 6.35
N MET A 14 -7.99 6.02 5.97
CA MET A 14 -9.11 5.33 6.58
C MET A 14 -9.04 3.82 6.37
N LEU A 15 -8.62 3.39 5.18
CA LEU A 15 -8.46 1.97 4.89
C LEU A 15 -7.35 1.36 5.75
N CYS A 16 -6.22 2.04 5.91
CA CYS A 16 -5.13 1.57 6.77
C CYS A 16 -5.58 1.45 8.22
N GLN A 17 -6.37 2.41 8.69
CA GLN A 17 -6.90 2.40 10.04
C GLN A 17 -7.82 1.19 10.28
N ALA A 18 -8.73 0.93 9.33
CA ALA A 18 -9.62 -0.22 9.43
C ALA A 18 -8.85 -1.54 9.36
N ALA A 19 -7.87 -1.62 8.45
CA ALA A 19 -7.07 -2.83 8.26
C ALA A 19 -6.24 -3.18 9.48
N SER A 20 -5.72 -2.18 10.20
CA SER A 20 -4.91 -2.41 11.39
C SER A 20 -5.70 -3.13 12.48
N GLN A 21 -7.00 -2.89 12.56
CA GLN A 21 -7.88 -3.58 13.51
C GLN A 21 -8.15 -5.04 13.14
N MET A 22 -7.92 -5.39 11.88
CA MET A 22 -8.12 -6.75 11.38
C MET A 22 -6.81 -7.50 11.18
N ALA A 23 -5.69 -6.94 11.66
CA ALA A 23 -4.35 -7.49 11.48
C ALA A 23 -3.98 -7.67 10.01
N ILE A 24 -4.49 -6.81 9.13
CA ILE A 24 -4.16 -6.80 7.72
C ILE A 24 -3.07 -5.75 7.48
N LYS A 25 -2.01 -6.15 6.79
CA LYS A 25 -0.93 -5.24 6.44
C LYS A 25 -1.29 -4.50 5.16
N VAL A 26 -1.13 -3.19 5.15
CA VAL A 26 -1.41 -2.36 3.98
C VAL A 26 -0.11 -1.71 3.52
N MET A 27 0.21 -1.89 2.25
CA MET A 27 1.31 -1.19 1.60
C MET A 27 0.73 -0.12 0.70
N VAL A 28 1.31 1.07 0.75
CA VAL A 28 0.79 2.25 0.03
C VAL A 28 1.82 2.73 -0.97
N LEU A 29 1.37 3.05 -2.18
CA LEU A 29 2.17 3.76 -3.18
C LEU A 29 1.55 5.15 -3.38
N ASP A 30 2.32 6.19 -3.08
CA ASP A 30 1.88 7.57 -3.23
C ASP A 30 3.09 8.47 -3.48
N PRO A 31 2.98 9.46 -4.37
CA PRO A 31 4.10 10.36 -4.66
C PRO A 31 4.46 11.30 -3.51
N LEU A 32 3.54 11.56 -2.59
CA LEU A 32 3.80 12.43 -1.45
C LEU A 32 4.42 11.64 -0.31
N GLU A 33 5.60 12.06 0.14
CA GLU A 33 6.32 11.38 1.20
C GLU A 33 5.53 11.35 2.52
N ASN A 34 4.81 12.44 2.80
CA ASN A 34 4.01 12.57 4.01
C ASN A 34 2.51 12.47 3.74
N CYS A 35 2.09 11.55 2.87
CA CYS A 35 0.67 11.37 2.60
C CYS A 35 -0.07 10.89 3.87
N PRO A 36 -1.39 11.16 3.97
CA PRO A 36 -2.14 10.80 5.18
C PRO A 36 -2.02 9.34 5.59
N ALA A 37 -1.91 8.41 4.65
CA ALA A 37 -1.82 6.99 4.96
C ALA A 37 -0.42 6.54 5.41
N SER A 38 0.61 7.38 5.25
CA SER A 38 1.99 6.97 5.48
C SER A 38 2.25 6.52 6.91
N ALA A 39 1.61 7.18 7.88
CA ALA A 39 1.84 6.88 9.30
C ALA A 39 1.22 5.55 9.74
N LEU A 40 0.17 5.09 9.08
CA LEU A 40 -0.56 3.88 9.45
C LEU A 40 -0.28 2.70 8.53
N SER A 41 0.40 2.93 7.42
CA SER A 41 0.71 1.84 6.48
C SER A 41 1.82 0.95 7.05
N TYR A 42 1.78 -0.32 6.68
CA TYR A 42 2.85 -1.24 6.98
C TYR A 42 4.14 -0.83 6.26
N HIS A 43 3.99 -0.38 5.02
CA HIS A 43 5.10 0.14 4.22
C HIS A 43 4.57 1.16 3.24
N HIS A 44 5.29 2.27 3.09
CA HIS A 44 4.95 3.32 2.12
C HIS A 44 6.07 3.43 1.09
N MET A 45 5.75 3.18 -0.17
CA MET A 45 6.66 3.43 -1.27
C MET A 45 6.34 4.78 -1.89
N VAL A 46 7.33 5.65 -1.98
CA VAL A 46 7.16 6.97 -2.60
C VAL A 46 7.35 6.83 -4.10
N GLY A 47 6.32 7.16 -4.85
CA GLY A 47 6.37 7.07 -6.31
C GLY A 47 5.02 7.34 -6.92
N SER A 48 5.01 7.50 -8.23
CA SER A 48 3.79 7.79 -8.97
C SER A 48 3.01 6.53 -9.26
N PHE A 49 1.73 6.51 -8.90
CA PHE A 49 0.84 5.40 -9.24
C PHE A 49 0.31 5.48 -10.68
N ASP A 50 0.69 6.53 -11.42
CA ASP A 50 0.39 6.64 -12.85
C ASP A 50 1.50 6.07 -13.74
N ASP A 51 2.62 5.70 -13.15
CA ASP A 51 3.77 5.14 -13.87
C ASP A 51 3.73 3.61 -13.75
N SER A 52 3.54 2.93 -14.87
CA SER A 52 3.43 1.48 -14.88
C SER A 52 4.68 0.76 -14.36
N ALA A 53 5.86 1.30 -14.61
CA ALA A 53 7.11 0.73 -14.10
C ALA A 53 7.18 0.83 -12.58
N THR A 54 6.74 1.96 -12.01
CA THR A 54 6.71 2.17 -10.58
C THR A 54 5.70 1.23 -9.91
N VAL A 55 4.52 1.08 -10.50
CA VAL A 55 3.50 0.16 -9.98
C VAL A 55 4.00 -1.28 -10.02
N ARG A 56 4.70 -1.66 -11.07
CA ARG A 56 5.29 -2.99 -11.18
C ARG A 56 6.33 -3.23 -10.09
N GLU A 57 7.17 -2.26 -9.83
CA GLU A 57 8.17 -2.34 -8.78
C GLU A 57 7.51 -2.43 -7.39
N PHE A 58 6.44 -1.68 -7.20
CA PHE A 58 5.64 -1.75 -5.98
C PHE A 58 5.07 -3.18 -5.79
N ALA A 59 4.52 -3.75 -6.85
CA ALA A 59 3.98 -5.11 -6.79
C ALA A 59 5.04 -6.15 -6.43
N LYS A 60 6.25 -6.01 -6.95
CA LYS A 60 7.36 -6.93 -6.65
C LYS A 60 7.71 -6.94 -5.17
N ARG A 61 7.51 -5.83 -4.46
CA ARG A 61 7.87 -5.74 -3.04
C ARG A 61 7.03 -6.64 -2.17
N PHE A 62 5.84 -7.02 -2.61
CA PHE A 62 5.00 -7.95 -1.86
C PHE A 62 5.68 -9.30 -1.67
N TYR A 63 6.42 -9.76 -2.66
CA TYR A 63 7.13 -11.04 -2.60
C TYR A 63 8.26 -11.05 -1.57
N PHE A 64 8.76 -9.89 -1.18
CA PHE A 64 9.80 -9.79 -0.17
C PHE A 64 9.25 -9.85 1.25
N TYR A 65 8.00 -9.44 1.46
CA TYR A 65 7.45 -9.29 2.81
C TYR A 65 6.61 -10.47 3.24
N GLU A 66 5.94 -11.14 2.30
CA GLU A 66 5.11 -12.29 2.62
C GLU A 66 5.15 -13.29 1.46
N ILE A 67 5.91 -14.36 1.61
CA ILE A 67 6.05 -15.37 0.55
C ILE A 67 4.91 -16.39 0.57
N ASP A 68 4.35 -16.68 1.76
CA ASP A 68 3.45 -17.82 1.93
C ASP A 68 1.96 -17.45 2.03
N ASP A 69 1.63 -16.19 2.30
CA ASP A 69 0.25 -15.77 2.52
C ASP A 69 -0.07 -14.48 1.75
N ILE A 70 0.16 -14.50 0.43
CA ILE A 70 -0.07 -13.30 -0.37
C ILE A 70 -1.45 -13.34 -0.99
N PHE A 71 -2.34 -12.49 -0.46
CA PHE A 71 -3.47 -11.98 -1.22
C PHE A 71 -3.15 -10.55 -1.55
N VAL A 72 -2.84 -10.28 -2.81
CA VAL A 72 -2.56 -8.94 -3.25
C VAL A 72 -3.83 -8.37 -3.87
N PHE A 73 -4.41 -7.40 -3.19
CA PHE A 73 -5.47 -6.60 -3.77
C PHE A 73 -4.92 -5.22 -4.06
N PHE A 74 -5.06 -4.77 -5.30
CA PHE A 74 -4.76 -3.38 -5.63
C PHE A 74 -6.06 -2.60 -5.57
N VAL A 75 -6.10 -1.61 -4.69
CA VAL A 75 -7.21 -0.68 -4.60
C VAL A 75 -6.71 0.66 -5.11
N PHE A 76 -7.36 1.17 -6.14
CA PHE A 76 -7.06 2.49 -6.68
C PHE A 76 -8.03 3.49 -6.05
N LEU A 77 -7.48 4.35 -5.20
CA LEU A 77 -8.29 5.34 -4.46
C LEU A 77 -8.08 6.74 -4.99
#